data_5ea433785274f8c046067537656b2e09
#
_entry.id   5ea433785274f8c046067537656b2e09
#
_cell.length_a   1.000
_cell.length_b   1.000
_cell.length_c   1.000
_cell.angle_alpha   90.00
_cell.angle_beta   90.00
_cell.angle_gamma   90.00
#
_symmetry.space_group_name_H-M   'P 1'
#
loop_
_entity.id
_entity.type
_entity.pdbx_description
1 polymer ?
#
loop_
_entity_poly.entity_id
_entity_poly.type
_entity_poly.pdbx_seq_one_letter_code
_entity_poly.pdbx_strand_id
1 'polypeptide(L)'
;MNPDEIDKLIKNSLERLKNLQGFEKVNFIVLYGSSVEGVPRAESDIDLCIDIDADTDYERSSFRLKVLSELPDLFDVQIFAQLPLYVKKEVIKGKVIFCRDEDYLYETAISVIKEFEDFKYRFYDYIGERAIA
;
A
#
# COMPACT_ATOMS: atom_id res chain seq x y z
N MET A 1 -3.22 11.32 -19.06
CA MET A 1 -2.05 11.96 -18.42
C MET A 1 -0.77 11.25 -18.80
N ASN A 2 0.27 12.01 -19.15
CA ASN A 2 1.57 11.39 -19.42
C ASN A 2 2.32 11.08 -18.12
N PRO A 3 3.39 10.27 -18.17
CA PRO A 3 4.14 9.90 -16.96
C PRO A 3 4.67 11.07 -16.14
N ASP A 4 5.12 12.14 -16.79
CA ASP A 4 5.64 13.31 -16.11
C ASP A 4 4.56 14.06 -15.32
N GLU A 5 3.37 14.14 -15.88
CA GLU A 5 2.21 14.74 -15.21
C GLU A 5 1.78 13.93 -13.99
N ILE A 6 1.83 12.59 -14.11
CA ILE A 6 1.51 11.68 -13.01
C ILE A 6 2.54 11.85 -11.89
N ASP A 7 3.83 11.88 -12.20
CA ASP A 7 4.89 12.08 -11.21
C ASP A 7 4.73 13.41 -10.47
N LYS A 8 4.41 14.46 -11.20
CA LYS A 8 4.15 15.79 -10.63
C LYS A 8 2.96 15.76 -9.69
N LEU A 9 1.89 15.11 -10.12
CA LEU A 9 0.68 14.98 -9.31
C LEU A 9 0.97 14.22 -8.01
N ILE A 10 1.74 13.14 -8.09
CA ILE A 10 2.12 12.34 -6.92
C ILE A 10 2.96 13.17 -5.96
N LYS A 11 3.96 13.90 -6.46
CA LYS A 11 4.80 14.77 -5.63
C LYS A 11 4.00 15.86 -4.93
N ASN A 12 3.11 16.53 -5.66
CA ASN A 12 2.27 17.57 -5.09
C ASN A 12 1.31 17.00 -4.05
N SER A 13 0.75 15.84 -4.31
CA SER A 13 -0.13 15.15 -3.37
C SER A 13 0.61 14.75 -2.10
N LEU A 14 1.83 14.23 -2.23
CA LEU A 14 2.65 13.89 -1.07
C LEU A 14 2.94 15.11 -0.19
N GLU A 15 3.24 16.26 -0.80
CA GLU A 15 3.46 17.50 -0.05
C GLU A 15 2.22 17.93 0.72
N ARG A 16 1.03 17.76 0.13
CA ARG A 16 -0.23 18.01 0.83
C ARG A 16 -0.40 17.08 2.03
N LEU A 17 -0.10 15.80 1.85
CA LEU A 17 -0.24 14.82 2.93
C LEU A 17 0.71 15.11 4.08
N LYS A 18 1.90 15.61 3.80
CA LYS A 18 2.88 15.96 4.84
C LYS A 18 2.37 17.06 5.77
N ASN A 19 1.45 17.90 5.29
CA ASN A 19 0.85 18.95 6.08
C ASN A 19 -0.43 18.52 6.80
N LEU A 20 -0.87 17.29 6.57
CA LEU A 20 -2.10 16.78 7.16
C LEU A 20 -1.88 16.43 8.63
N GLN A 21 -2.87 16.76 9.46
CA GLN A 21 -2.85 16.39 10.87
C GLN A 21 -2.85 14.87 11.01
N GLY A 22 -1.87 14.35 11.74
CA GLY A 22 -1.69 12.91 11.91
C GLY A 22 -0.62 12.32 11.02
N PHE A 23 -0.03 13.10 10.13
CA PHE A 23 1.02 12.60 9.24
C PHE A 23 2.25 12.11 10.02
N GLU A 24 2.50 12.61 11.20
CA GLU A 24 3.58 12.15 12.08
C GLU A 24 3.46 10.66 12.45
N LYS A 25 2.27 10.08 12.29
CA LYS A 25 2.03 8.66 12.52
C LYS A 25 2.25 7.79 11.28
N VAL A 26 2.48 8.41 10.13
CA VAL A 26 2.72 7.67 8.88
C VAL A 26 4.14 7.12 8.88
N ASN A 27 4.26 5.81 8.70
CA ASN A 27 5.55 5.14 8.62
C ASN A 27 6.08 5.06 7.20
N PHE A 28 5.21 4.70 6.25
CA PHE A 28 5.59 4.67 4.84
C PHE A 28 4.37 4.81 3.94
N ILE A 29 4.63 5.20 2.69
CA ILE A 29 3.63 5.26 1.63
C ILE A 29 4.21 4.58 0.40
N VAL A 30 3.46 3.67 -0.18
CA VAL A 30 3.87 2.89 -1.36
C VAL A 30 2.87 3.11 -2.49
N LEU A 31 3.40 3.38 -3.66
CA LEU A 31 2.64 3.39 -4.90
C LEU A 31 2.66 1.97 -5.48
N TYR A 32 1.49 1.39 -5.73
CA TYR A 32 1.41 0.00 -6.18
C TYR A 32 0.36 -0.17 -7.26
N GLY A 33 0.19 -1.39 -7.75
CA GLY A 33 -0.79 -1.69 -8.78
C GLY A 33 -0.36 -1.25 -10.16
N SER A 34 -1.31 -1.05 -11.05
CA SER A 34 -1.08 -0.77 -12.46
C SER A 34 -0.34 0.54 -12.73
N SER A 35 -0.43 1.52 -11.83
CA SER A 35 0.24 2.81 -11.99
C SER A 35 1.76 2.70 -11.91
N VAL A 36 2.27 1.66 -11.22
CA VAL A 36 3.72 1.41 -11.10
C VAL A 36 4.29 0.86 -12.41
N GLU A 37 3.50 0.08 -13.13
CA GLU A 37 3.93 -0.58 -14.36
C GLU A 37 3.87 0.32 -15.59
N GLY A 38 3.41 1.55 -15.42
CA GLY A 38 3.37 2.53 -16.51
C GLY A 38 2.35 2.21 -17.58
N VAL A 39 1.42 1.32 -17.33
CA VAL A 39 0.36 0.97 -18.28
C VAL A 39 -0.75 2.01 -18.14
N PRO A 40 -0.98 2.85 -19.16
CA PRO A 40 -2.06 3.82 -19.10
C PRO A 40 -3.40 3.10 -19.18
N ARG A 41 -4.22 3.25 -18.16
CA ARG A 41 -5.62 2.84 -18.20
C ARG A 41 -6.47 4.09 -18.38
N ALA A 42 -7.53 3.98 -19.17
CA ALA A 42 -8.45 5.08 -19.39
C ALA A 42 -9.14 5.55 -18.10
N GLU A 43 -9.20 4.68 -17.09
CA GLU A 43 -9.78 4.94 -15.78
C GLU A 43 -8.79 4.56 -14.67
N SER A 44 -7.48 4.78 -14.92
CA SER A 44 -6.48 4.32 -13.96
C SER A 44 -6.49 5.15 -12.70
N ASP A 45 -6.81 4.49 -11.60
CA ASP A 45 -6.59 5.03 -10.29
C ASP A 45 -5.10 4.93 -9.96
N ILE A 46 -4.64 5.89 -9.19
CA ILE A 46 -3.31 5.83 -8.62
C ILE A 46 -3.48 5.19 -7.25
N ASP A 47 -2.97 3.97 -7.10
CA ASP A 47 -3.12 3.19 -5.88
C ASP A 47 -2.02 3.54 -4.88
N LEU A 48 -2.40 4.13 -3.77
CA LEU A 48 -1.50 4.41 -2.66
C LEU A 48 -1.84 3.53 -1.47
N CYS A 49 -0.82 2.96 -0.85
CA CYS A 49 -0.94 2.25 0.41
C CYS A 49 -0.16 3.01 1.47
N ILE A 50 -0.82 3.29 2.58
CA ILE A 50 -0.24 4.04 3.69
C ILE A 50 -0.17 3.14 4.91
N ASP A 51 1.00 3.07 5.53
CA ASP A 51 1.16 2.43 6.83
C ASP A 51 1.18 3.51 7.90
N ILE A 52 0.30 3.39 8.87
CA ILE A 52 0.23 4.33 10.00
C ILE A 52 0.31 3.59 11.32
N ASP A 53 0.83 4.29 12.31
CA ASP A 53 0.85 3.83 13.69
C ASP A 53 -0.49 4.22 14.33
N ALA A 54 -1.36 3.24 14.52
CA ALA A 54 -2.70 3.44 15.07
C ALA A 54 -3.12 2.22 15.88
N ASP A 55 -3.87 2.44 16.95
CA ASP A 55 -4.30 1.38 17.86
C ASP A 55 -5.57 0.66 17.40
N THR A 56 -6.40 1.34 16.60
CA THR A 56 -7.71 0.81 16.20
C THR A 56 -7.96 0.97 14.72
N ASP A 57 -8.84 0.14 14.18
CA ASP A 57 -9.29 0.27 12.79
C ASP A 57 -10.10 1.55 12.57
N TYR A 58 -10.77 2.03 13.61
CA TYR A 58 -11.47 3.31 13.54
C TYR A 58 -10.48 4.45 13.24
N GLU A 59 -9.35 4.49 13.93
CA GLU A 59 -8.32 5.49 13.67
C GLU A 59 -7.75 5.37 12.26
N ARG A 60 -7.50 4.14 11.81
CA ARG A 60 -6.99 3.86 10.46
C ARG A 60 -7.96 4.34 9.39
N SER A 61 -9.23 3.99 9.54
CA SER A 61 -10.26 4.37 8.58
C SER A 61 -10.50 5.88 8.59
N SER A 62 -10.46 6.51 9.75
CA SER A 62 -10.59 7.97 9.88
C SER A 62 -9.47 8.69 9.17
N PHE A 63 -8.24 8.21 9.33
CA PHE A 63 -7.09 8.79 8.65
C PHE A 63 -7.19 8.60 7.13
N ARG A 64 -7.61 7.43 6.70
CA ARG A 64 -7.85 7.14 5.28
C ARG A 64 -8.80 8.15 4.65
N LEU A 65 -9.90 8.45 5.33
CA LEU A 65 -10.89 9.42 4.85
C LEU A 65 -10.32 10.84 4.78
N LYS A 66 -9.51 11.22 5.75
CA LYS A 66 -8.81 12.52 5.72
C LYS A 66 -7.91 12.61 4.49
N VAL A 67 -7.14 11.58 4.23
CA VAL A 67 -6.24 11.52 3.07
C VAL A 67 -7.04 11.66 1.78
N LEU A 68 -8.11 10.89 1.65
CA LEU A 68 -8.97 10.93 0.46
C LEU A 68 -9.56 12.32 0.23
N SER A 69 -9.89 13.04 1.30
CA SER A 69 -10.46 14.39 1.17
C SER A 69 -9.45 15.41 0.65
N GLU A 70 -8.16 15.14 0.78
CA GLU A 70 -7.09 16.03 0.34
C GLU A 70 -6.56 15.68 -1.06
N LEU A 71 -6.96 14.56 -1.62
CA LEU A 71 -6.44 14.08 -2.88
C LEU A 71 -7.49 14.14 -3.99
N PRO A 72 -7.06 14.30 -5.26
CA PRO A 72 -7.97 14.17 -6.39
C PRO A 72 -8.62 12.79 -6.44
N ASP A 73 -9.79 12.70 -7.08
CA ASP A 73 -10.57 11.45 -7.21
C ASP A 73 -9.80 10.34 -7.92
N LEU A 74 -8.74 10.67 -8.63
CA LEU A 74 -7.87 9.71 -9.30
C LEU A 74 -7.15 8.78 -8.35
N PHE A 75 -7.01 9.15 -7.08
CA PHE A 75 -6.30 8.36 -6.08
C PHE A 75 -7.23 7.38 -5.38
N ASP A 76 -6.77 6.14 -5.28
CA ASP A 76 -7.33 5.16 -4.35
C ASP A 76 -6.34 4.98 -3.20
N VAL A 77 -6.83 5.01 -1.97
CA VAL A 77 -5.98 4.95 -0.77
C VAL A 77 -6.41 3.78 0.09
N GLN A 78 -5.44 2.96 0.44
CA GLN A 78 -5.64 1.84 1.37
C GLN A 78 -4.69 1.97 2.55
N ILE A 79 -5.10 1.43 3.69
CA ILE A 79 -4.26 1.36 4.89
C ILE A 79 -3.66 -0.04 4.96
N PHE A 80 -2.35 -0.13 5.08
CA PHE A 80 -1.60 -1.38 4.97
C PHE A 80 -2.12 -2.46 5.93
N ALA A 81 -2.34 -2.11 7.20
CA ALA A 81 -2.79 -3.06 8.22
C ALA A 81 -4.16 -3.66 7.93
N GLN A 82 -4.98 -3.01 7.10
CA GLN A 82 -6.33 -3.46 6.77
C GLN A 82 -6.37 -4.33 5.50
N LEU A 83 -5.24 -4.55 4.85
CA LEU A 83 -5.20 -5.30 3.60
C LEU A 83 -5.05 -6.80 3.82
N PRO A 84 -5.65 -7.62 2.95
CA PRO A 84 -5.35 -9.05 2.95
C PRO A 84 -3.89 -9.33 2.62
N LEU A 85 -3.40 -10.48 3.05
CA LEU A 85 -1.99 -10.85 2.88
C LEU A 85 -1.52 -10.80 1.42
N TYR A 86 -2.34 -11.30 0.49
CA TYR A 86 -1.95 -11.32 -0.92
C TYR A 86 -1.83 -9.91 -1.51
N VAL A 87 -2.62 -8.95 -1.00
CA VAL A 87 -2.50 -7.55 -1.42
C VAL A 87 -1.27 -6.91 -0.79
N LYS A 88 -1.00 -7.20 0.49
CA LYS A 88 0.23 -6.73 1.15
C LYS A 88 1.47 -7.16 0.37
N LYS A 89 1.47 -8.38 -0.15
CA LYS A 89 2.57 -8.87 -0.99
C LYS A 89 2.74 -8.02 -2.25
N GLU A 90 1.66 -7.62 -2.88
CA GLU A 90 1.72 -6.74 -4.05
C GLU A 90 2.23 -5.35 -3.68
N VAL A 91 1.81 -4.83 -2.53
CA VAL A 91 2.25 -3.52 -2.04
C VAL A 91 3.75 -3.48 -1.83
N ILE A 92 4.33 -4.50 -1.20
CA ILE A 92 5.77 -4.50 -0.92
C ILE A 92 6.65 -4.58 -2.17
N LYS A 93 6.09 -4.92 -3.31
CA LYS A 93 6.76 -4.86 -4.61
C LYS A 93 6.66 -3.48 -5.27
N GLY A 94 5.87 -2.61 -4.71
CA GLY A 94 5.60 -1.30 -5.27
C GLY A 94 6.75 -0.32 -5.07
N LYS A 95 6.47 0.92 -5.43
CA LYS A 95 7.44 2.01 -5.31
C LYS A 95 7.19 2.79 -4.03
N VAL A 96 8.19 2.81 -3.15
CA VAL A 96 8.13 3.60 -1.92
C VAL A 96 8.28 5.07 -2.27
N ILE A 97 7.28 5.89 -1.94
CA ILE A 97 7.32 7.33 -2.19
C ILE A 97 7.56 8.12 -0.91
N PHE A 98 7.35 7.51 0.25
CA PHE A 98 7.68 8.10 1.54
C PHE A 98 8.05 6.99 2.51
N CYS A 99 9.10 7.19 3.30
CA CYS A 99 9.52 6.26 4.33
C CYS A 99 10.16 7.03 5.47
N ARG A 100 9.62 6.87 6.67
CA ARG A 100 10.15 7.52 7.87
C ARG A 100 11.30 6.73 8.48
N ASP A 101 11.19 5.39 8.45
CA ASP A 101 12.15 4.47 9.06
C ASP A 101 12.34 3.28 8.11
N GLU A 102 13.49 3.23 7.46
CA GLU A 102 13.80 2.18 6.49
C GLU A 102 13.89 0.80 7.13
N ASP A 103 14.41 0.72 8.36
CA ASP A 103 14.50 -0.55 9.08
C ASP A 103 13.12 -1.13 9.33
N TYR A 104 12.18 -0.29 9.76
CA TYR A 104 10.79 -0.69 9.97
C TYR A 104 10.14 -1.19 8.66
N LEU A 105 10.35 -0.47 7.58
CA LEU A 105 9.81 -0.86 6.27
C LEU A 105 10.38 -2.22 5.84
N TYR A 106 11.68 -2.40 5.99
CA TYR A 106 12.36 -3.64 5.63
C TYR A 106 11.86 -4.82 6.47
N GLU A 107 11.75 -4.65 7.77
CA GLU A 107 11.22 -5.67 8.67
C GLU A 107 9.78 -6.03 8.33
N THR A 108 8.97 -5.04 8.01
CA THR A 108 7.57 -5.23 7.59
C THR A 108 7.50 -6.05 6.30
N ALA A 109 8.33 -5.70 5.31
CA ALA A 109 8.38 -6.43 4.04
C ALA A 109 8.79 -7.88 4.24
N ILE A 110 9.82 -8.13 5.04
CA ILE A 110 10.28 -9.49 5.36
C ILE A 110 9.17 -10.27 6.05
N SER A 111 8.48 -9.66 7.00
CA SER A 111 7.38 -10.30 7.72
C SER A 111 6.26 -10.73 6.77
N VAL A 112 5.90 -9.88 5.81
CA VAL A 112 4.88 -10.20 4.80
C VAL A 112 5.33 -11.37 3.92
N ILE A 113 6.59 -11.35 3.47
CA ILE A 113 7.14 -12.42 2.63
C ILE A 113 7.10 -13.75 3.36
N LYS A 114 7.54 -13.79 4.61
CA LYS A 114 7.54 -15.02 5.43
C LYS A 114 6.12 -15.54 5.64
N GLU A 115 5.21 -14.66 5.97
CA GLU A 115 3.81 -15.02 6.21
C GLU A 115 3.18 -15.57 4.93
N PHE A 116 3.47 -14.97 3.78
CA PHE A 116 2.98 -15.42 2.49
C PHE A 116 3.57 -16.80 2.11
N GLU A 117 4.86 -17.02 2.34
CA GLU A 117 5.51 -18.29 2.06
C GLU A 117 4.95 -19.40 2.94
N ASP A 118 4.67 -19.14 4.21
CA ASP A 118 4.03 -20.10 5.11
C ASP A 118 2.62 -20.45 4.61
N PHE A 119 1.86 -19.46 4.20
CA PHE A 119 0.52 -19.66 3.65
C PHE A 119 0.58 -20.51 2.38
N LYS A 120 1.49 -20.20 1.48
CA LYS A 120 1.69 -20.92 0.23
C LYS A 120 2.04 -22.38 0.47
N TYR A 121 2.94 -22.64 1.41
CA TYR A 121 3.35 -23.98 1.79
C TYR A 121 2.16 -24.80 2.30
N ARG A 122 1.40 -24.26 3.23
CA ARG A 122 0.21 -24.92 3.79
C ARG A 122 -0.84 -25.18 2.73
N PHE A 123 -1.02 -24.24 1.81
CA PHE A 123 -2.00 -24.37 0.74
C PHE A 123 -1.62 -25.51 -0.21
N TYR A 124 -0.37 -25.58 -0.62
CA TYR A 124 0.10 -26.65 -1.50
C TYR A 124 0.07 -28.00 -0.81
N ASP A 125 0.41 -28.07 0.44
CA ASP A 125 0.35 -29.30 1.23
C ASP A 125 -1.10 -29.82 1.30
N TYR A 126 -2.03 -28.93 1.56
CA TYR A 126 -3.47 -29.25 1.58
C TYR A 126 -3.96 -29.76 0.21
N ILE A 127 -3.59 -29.09 -0.87
CA ILE A 127 -3.96 -29.52 -2.22
C ILE A 127 -3.33 -30.87 -2.55
N GLY A 128 -2.07 -31.11 -2.17
CA GLY A 128 -1.38 -32.36 -2.38
C GLY A 128 -2.09 -33.51 -1.70
N GLU A 129 -2.51 -33.35 -0.47
CA GLU A 129 -3.31 -34.35 0.25
C GLU A 129 -4.62 -34.67 -0.46
N ARG A 130 -5.31 -33.64 -0.94
CA ARG A 130 -6.58 -33.80 -1.67
C ARG A 130 -6.38 -34.46 -3.02
N ALA A 131 -5.29 -34.16 -3.70
CA ALA A 131 -5.00 -34.74 -5.00
C ALA A 131 -4.69 -36.24 -4.91
N ILE A 132 -4.21 -36.71 -3.77
CA ILE A 132 -3.87 -38.11 -3.52
C ILE A 132 -5.10 -38.89 -3.00
N ALA A 133 -6.01 -38.19 -2.36
CA ALA A 133 -7.24 -38.78 -1.85
C ALA A 133 -8.27 -38.96 -2.95
#